data_7e789eb65c0a7be15e2b29bcd7755b5f
#
_entry.id   7e789eb65c0a7be15e2b29bcd7755b5f
#
_cell.length_a   1.000
_cell.length_b   1.000
_cell.length_c   1.000
_cell.angle_alpha   90.00
_cell.angle_beta   90.00
_cell.angle_gamma   90.00
#
_symmetry.space_group_name_H-M   'P 1'
#
loop_
_entity.id
_entity.type
_entity.pdbx_description
1 polymer ?
#
loop_
_entity_poly.entity_id
_entity_poly.type
_entity_poly.pdbx_seq_one_letter_code
_entity_poly.pdbx_strand_id
1 'polypeptide(L)'
;WPSSVERVINAMHLPLEQHVLVTAQNARITLDHGFTSAYSAGALGGRIEPALRDMINAGFLPGPRLRASALEKGAEGVMGVPEGHDPTHDRSIEGLAAYVKAKKAEGCDTIKFLMSSDEGFAAGGSQVLMYSEEEAQAIGRAAREAGIWLACHAQAAEAVKRAVRAGF
;
A
#
# COMPACT_ATOMS: atom_id res chain seq x y z
N TRP A 1 -13.34 -24.87 8.01
CA TRP A 1 -12.71 -23.54 8.03
C TRP A 1 -12.69 -23.00 6.60
N PRO A 2 -12.98 -21.71 6.37
CA PRO A 2 -12.86 -21.11 5.07
C PRO A 2 -11.45 -21.33 4.50
N SER A 3 -11.33 -21.41 3.17
CA SER A 3 -10.02 -21.45 2.52
C SER A 3 -9.20 -20.19 2.86
N SER A 4 -7.89 -20.25 2.68
CA SER A 4 -7.04 -19.08 2.93
C SER A 4 -7.44 -17.87 2.04
N VAL A 5 -7.88 -18.13 0.82
CA VAL A 5 -8.36 -17.11 -0.13
C VAL A 5 -9.66 -16.46 0.36
N GLU A 6 -10.65 -17.27 0.78
CA GLU A 6 -11.91 -16.74 1.33
C GLU A 6 -11.68 -15.92 2.60
N ARG A 7 -10.75 -16.32 3.45
CA ARG A 7 -10.38 -15.55 4.66
C ARG A 7 -9.78 -14.19 4.32
N VAL A 8 -8.93 -14.12 3.31
CA VAL A 8 -8.35 -12.85 2.83
C VAL A 8 -9.46 -11.95 2.26
N ILE A 9 -10.29 -12.48 1.36
CA ILE A 9 -11.38 -11.72 0.75
C ILE A 9 -12.35 -11.21 1.84
N ASN A 10 -12.74 -12.06 2.78
CA ASN A 10 -13.62 -11.65 3.88
C ASN A 10 -12.97 -10.59 4.77
N ALA A 11 -11.66 -10.66 5.01
CA ALA A 11 -10.96 -9.66 5.80
C ALA A 11 -10.95 -8.27 5.14
N MET A 12 -10.97 -8.20 3.81
CA MET A 12 -11.03 -6.91 3.07
C MET A 12 -12.33 -6.12 3.32
N HIS A 13 -13.39 -6.78 3.74
CA HIS A 13 -14.71 -6.19 3.97
C HIS A 13 -15.06 -6.03 5.46
N LEU A 14 -14.11 -6.28 6.36
CA LEU A 14 -14.33 -6.14 7.79
C LEU A 14 -14.47 -4.66 8.19
N PRO A 15 -15.31 -4.34 9.19
CA PRO A 15 -15.26 -3.06 9.87
C PRO A 15 -13.83 -2.77 10.39
N LEU A 16 -13.48 -1.51 10.45
CA LEU A 16 -12.12 -1.06 10.80
C LEU A 16 -11.60 -1.69 12.10
N GLU A 17 -12.43 -1.75 13.12
CA GLU A 17 -12.09 -2.29 14.44
C GLU A 17 -11.75 -3.79 14.38
N GLN A 18 -12.50 -4.54 13.57
CA GLN A 18 -12.23 -5.96 13.36
C GLN A 18 -10.99 -6.17 12.49
N HIS A 19 -10.80 -5.30 11.49
CA HIS A 19 -9.62 -5.34 10.64
C HIS A 19 -8.33 -5.12 11.46
N VAL A 20 -8.34 -4.17 12.39
CA VAL A 20 -7.20 -3.94 13.30
C VAL A 20 -6.88 -5.19 14.11
N LEU A 21 -7.88 -5.88 14.67
CA LEU A 21 -7.69 -7.11 15.44
C LEU A 21 -7.09 -8.25 14.59
N VAL A 22 -7.61 -8.44 13.37
CA VAL A 22 -7.07 -9.43 12.43
C VAL A 22 -5.62 -9.10 12.06
N THR A 23 -5.31 -7.83 11.82
CA THR A 23 -3.96 -7.37 11.46
C THR A 23 -2.98 -7.62 12.61
N ALA A 24 -3.37 -7.34 13.85
CA ALA A 24 -2.56 -7.65 15.04
C ALA A 24 -2.31 -9.15 15.20
N GLN A 25 -3.33 -9.98 14.97
CA GLN A 25 -3.19 -11.45 14.97
C GLN A 25 -2.23 -11.92 13.88
N ASN A 26 -2.32 -11.36 12.67
CA ASN A 26 -1.45 -11.72 11.55
C ASN A 26 0.01 -11.32 11.82
N ALA A 27 0.25 -10.18 12.47
CA ALA A 27 1.59 -9.77 12.88
C ALA A 27 2.23 -10.76 13.84
N ARG A 28 1.47 -11.26 14.82
CA ARG A 28 1.93 -12.30 15.72
C ARG A 28 2.25 -13.60 14.97
N ILE A 29 1.33 -14.06 14.10
CA ILE A 29 1.55 -15.26 13.30
C ILE A 29 2.82 -15.12 12.45
N THR A 30 3.04 -13.96 11.83
CA THR A 30 4.24 -13.68 11.04
C THR A 30 5.51 -13.84 11.87
N LEU A 31 5.53 -13.28 13.09
CA LEU A 31 6.66 -13.41 14.01
C LEU A 31 6.87 -14.86 14.47
N ASP A 32 5.80 -15.58 14.83
CA ASP A 32 5.85 -16.96 15.29
C ASP A 32 6.36 -17.92 14.21
N HIS A 33 6.23 -17.56 12.92
CA HIS A 33 6.83 -18.28 11.79
C HIS A 33 8.27 -17.86 11.46
N GLY A 34 8.90 -17.04 12.31
CA GLY A 34 10.30 -16.68 12.19
C GLY A 34 10.60 -15.42 11.37
N PHE A 35 9.59 -14.72 10.88
CA PHE A 35 9.78 -13.44 10.18
C PHE A 35 9.93 -12.31 11.20
N THR A 36 11.18 -11.95 11.52
CA THR A 36 11.49 -10.91 12.52
C THR A 36 11.44 -9.49 11.98
N SER A 37 11.30 -9.33 10.68
CA SER A 37 11.16 -8.03 10.00
C SER A 37 10.19 -8.17 8.84
N ALA A 38 9.39 -7.14 8.60
CA ALA A 38 8.46 -7.06 7.49
C ALA A 38 8.50 -5.68 6.85
N TYR A 39 8.48 -5.67 5.53
CA TYR A 39 8.28 -4.47 4.71
C TYR A 39 6.90 -4.59 4.06
N SER A 40 5.99 -3.70 4.41
CA SER A 40 4.67 -3.72 3.80
C SER A 40 4.71 -3.08 2.42
N ALA A 41 4.21 -3.82 1.45
CA ALA A 41 4.01 -3.36 0.08
C ALA A 41 2.55 -2.99 -0.21
N GLY A 42 1.83 -2.51 0.79
CA GLY A 42 0.44 -2.08 0.69
C GLY A 42 -0.40 -2.55 1.86
N ALA A 43 -1.38 -1.78 2.24
CA ALA A 43 -2.31 -2.06 3.33
C ALA A 43 -3.76 -1.93 2.85
N LEU A 44 -4.68 -2.54 3.58
CA LEU A 44 -6.12 -2.51 3.32
C LEU A 44 -6.87 -1.60 4.31
N GLY A 45 -6.34 -0.50 4.66
CA GLY A 45 -7.07 0.41 5.55
C GLY A 45 -6.20 1.49 6.15
N GLY A 46 -6.58 2.70 5.96
CA GLY A 46 -6.10 3.93 6.58
C GLY A 46 -4.76 3.84 7.31
N ARG A 47 -4.80 4.11 8.61
CA ARG A 47 -3.61 4.08 9.49
C ARG A 47 -3.41 2.75 10.23
N ILE A 48 -3.97 1.64 9.77
CA ILE A 48 -3.89 0.36 10.49
C ILE A 48 -2.44 -0.07 10.70
N GLU A 49 -1.63 -0.07 9.64
CA GLU A 49 -0.24 -0.52 9.76
C GLU A 49 0.68 0.45 10.52
N PRO A 50 0.61 1.78 10.32
CA PRO A 50 1.31 2.70 11.21
C PRO A 50 0.96 2.52 12.69
N ALA A 51 -0.33 2.34 13.01
CA ALA A 51 -0.76 2.08 14.38
C ALA A 51 -0.23 0.73 14.90
N LEU A 52 -0.30 -0.32 14.10
CA LEU A 52 0.27 -1.63 14.45
C LEU A 52 1.78 -1.56 14.73
N ARG A 53 2.55 -0.91 13.84
CA ARG A 53 3.99 -0.69 14.05
C ARG A 53 4.27 0.03 15.36
N ASP A 54 3.53 1.08 15.63
CA ASP A 54 3.73 1.89 16.84
C ASP A 54 3.42 1.09 18.10
N MET A 55 2.36 0.27 18.08
CA MET A 55 2.01 -0.62 19.19
C MET A 55 3.04 -1.75 19.41
N ILE A 56 3.62 -2.29 18.32
CA ILE A 56 4.72 -3.27 18.42
C ILE A 56 5.97 -2.60 19.00
N ASN A 57 6.34 -1.42 18.52
CA ASN A 57 7.51 -0.68 19.00
C ASN A 57 7.37 -0.25 20.46
N ALA A 58 6.16 0.04 20.91
CA ALA A 58 5.86 0.34 22.30
C ALA A 58 5.79 -0.89 23.22
N GLY A 59 5.89 -2.10 22.66
CA GLY A 59 5.84 -3.36 23.42
C GLY A 59 4.45 -3.82 23.86
N PHE A 60 3.39 -3.21 23.33
CA PHE A 60 2.02 -3.64 23.62
C PHE A 60 1.57 -4.85 22.83
N LEU A 61 2.14 -5.06 21.65
CA LEU A 61 1.80 -6.18 20.77
C LEU A 61 3.06 -6.92 20.32
N PRO A 62 3.03 -8.25 20.24
CA PRO A 62 4.08 -9.01 19.58
C PRO A 62 3.96 -8.88 18.06
N GLY A 63 5.09 -8.70 17.39
CA GLY A 63 5.12 -8.61 15.93
C GLY A 63 6.54 -8.37 15.40
N PRO A 64 6.75 -8.45 14.09
CA PRO A 64 8.02 -8.16 13.47
C PRO A 64 8.34 -6.66 13.50
N ARG A 65 9.60 -6.31 13.29
CA ARG A 65 9.98 -4.93 12.94
C ARG A 65 9.31 -4.56 11.62
N LEU A 66 8.34 -3.65 11.67
CA LEU A 66 7.48 -3.32 10.54
C LEU A 66 7.87 -1.98 9.90
N ARG A 67 7.98 -1.97 8.56
CA ARG A 67 7.88 -0.77 7.74
C ARG A 67 6.44 -0.69 7.23
N ALA A 68 5.69 0.27 7.78
CA ALA A 68 4.25 0.39 7.58
C ALA A 68 3.91 1.11 6.28
N SER A 69 2.90 0.63 5.58
CA SER A 69 2.39 1.21 4.34
C SER A 69 1.03 1.87 4.51
N ALA A 70 0.60 2.55 3.46
CA ALA A 70 -0.75 3.02 3.25
C ALA A 70 -1.52 2.08 2.31
N LEU A 71 -2.77 2.42 2.04
CA LEU A 71 -3.58 1.80 1.00
C LEU A 71 -2.85 1.84 -0.35
N GLU A 72 -2.99 0.76 -1.11
CA GLU A 72 -2.49 0.71 -2.48
C GLU A 72 -3.23 1.71 -3.36
N LYS A 73 -2.51 2.56 -4.08
CA LYS A 73 -3.10 3.59 -4.94
C LYS A 73 -2.95 3.22 -6.42
N GLY A 74 -4.08 2.92 -7.04
CA GLY A 74 -4.23 2.86 -8.48
C GLY A 74 -4.56 4.21 -9.10
N ALA A 75 -4.61 4.26 -10.43
CA ALA A 75 -4.95 5.47 -11.16
C ALA A 75 -6.43 5.87 -11.00
N GLU A 76 -7.30 4.89 -10.79
CA GLU A 76 -8.75 5.07 -10.69
C GLU A 76 -9.27 5.02 -9.25
N GLY A 77 -8.36 4.99 -8.28
CA GLY A 77 -8.70 4.88 -6.87
C GLY A 77 -7.92 3.78 -6.17
N VAL A 78 -8.34 3.44 -4.97
CA VAL A 78 -7.74 2.38 -4.17
C VAL A 78 -8.56 1.12 -4.31
N MET A 79 -7.90 0.04 -4.70
CA MET A 79 -8.54 -1.26 -4.87
C MET A 79 -9.11 -1.78 -3.55
N GLY A 80 -10.39 -2.22 -3.58
CA GLY A 80 -11.03 -2.87 -2.44
C GLY A 80 -11.46 -1.94 -1.30
N VAL A 81 -11.36 -0.63 -1.47
CA VAL A 81 -11.86 0.34 -0.48
C VAL A 81 -13.26 0.78 -0.87
N PRO A 82 -14.23 0.75 0.07
CA PRO A 82 -15.54 1.32 -0.17
C PRO A 82 -15.44 2.78 -0.61
N GLU A 83 -16.31 3.19 -1.54
CA GLU A 83 -16.42 4.58 -1.96
C GLU A 83 -16.44 5.53 -0.76
N GLY A 84 -15.59 6.56 -0.79
CA GLY A 84 -15.51 7.55 0.28
C GLY A 84 -14.34 7.39 1.26
N HIS A 85 -13.56 6.32 1.20
CA HIS A 85 -12.40 6.12 2.09
C HIS A 85 -11.06 6.59 1.51
N ASP A 86 -10.97 6.85 0.21
CA ASP A 86 -9.88 7.62 -0.38
C ASP A 86 -10.44 8.90 -1.03
N PRO A 87 -10.38 10.05 -0.35
CA PRO A 87 -10.86 11.30 -0.89
C PRO A 87 -9.97 11.85 -2.03
N THR A 88 -8.89 11.18 -2.36
CA THR A 88 -7.89 11.71 -3.29
C THR A 88 -7.93 11.00 -4.64
N HIS A 89 -9.03 11.19 -5.43
CA HIS A 89 -9.05 10.83 -6.86
C HIS A 89 -8.27 11.84 -7.74
N ASP A 90 -7.59 12.83 -7.12
CA ASP A 90 -6.84 13.83 -7.85
C ASP A 90 -5.57 13.24 -8.44
N ARG A 91 -5.54 13.10 -9.77
CA ARG A 91 -4.40 12.64 -10.57
C ARG A 91 -3.53 13.77 -11.09
N SER A 92 -3.82 15.00 -10.74
CA SER A 92 -2.92 16.10 -11.08
C SER A 92 -1.55 15.89 -10.43
N ILE A 93 -0.53 16.51 -10.99
CA ILE A 93 0.83 16.45 -10.43
C ILE A 93 0.83 16.95 -8.98
N GLU A 94 0.07 18.00 -8.70
CA GLU A 94 -0.12 18.56 -7.37
C GLU A 94 -0.85 17.60 -6.45
N GLY A 95 -1.92 16.95 -6.93
CA GLY A 95 -2.70 15.97 -6.18
C GLY A 95 -1.88 14.74 -5.81
N LEU A 96 -1.09 14.20 -6.74
CA LEU A 96 -0.19 13.08 -6.47
C LEU A 96 0.89 13.45 -5.44
N ALA A 97 1.47 14.63 -5.53
CA ALA A 97 2.45 15.12 -4.55
C ALA A 97 1.79 15.35 -3.17
N ALA A 98 0.58 15.89 -3.13
CA ALA A 98 -0.19 16.07 -1.90
C ALA A 98 -0.51 14.74 -1.23
N TYR A 99 -0.90 13.72 -2.01
CA TYR A 99 -1.13 12.37 -1.51
C TYR A 99 0.09 11.80 -0.80
N VAL A 100 1.27 11.87 -1.44
CA VAL A 100 2.52 11.39 -0.84
C VAL A 100 2.80 12.08 0.50
N LYS A 101 2.67 13.40 0.55
CA LYS A 101 2.88 14.18 1.78
C LYS A 101 1.87 13.82 2.88
N ALA A 102 0.60 13.62 2.51
CA ALA A 102 -0.44 13.20 3.44
C ALA A 102 -0.13 11.84 4.07
N LYS A 103 0.27 10.84 3.25
CA LYS A 103 0.61 9.51 3.77
C LYS A 103 1.85 9.53 4.68
N LYS A 104 2.83 10.38 4.38
CA LYS A 104 3.95 10.62 5.30
C LYS A 104 3.48 11.22 6.63
N ALA A 105 2.59 12.21 6.59
CA ALA A 105 2.03 12.84 7.79
C ALA A 105 1.18 11.85 8.62
N GLU A 106 0.53 10.89 7.98
CA GLU A 106 -0.19 9.79 8.64
C GLU A 106 0.73 8.77 9.32
N GLY A 107 2.04 8.88 9.13
CA GLY A 107 3.04 8.02 9.75
C GLY A 107 3.48 6.82 8.91
N CYS A 108 3.14 6.79 7.64
CA CYS A 108 3.60 5.71 6.75
C CYS A 108 5.11 5.80 6.51
N ASP A 109 5.78 4.65 6.44
CA ASP A 109 7.18 4.51 6.05
C ASP A 109 7.33 4.32 4.55
N THR A 110 6.29 3.79 3.91
CA THR A 110 6.26 3.44 2.49
C THR A 110 4.87 3.68 1.90
N ILE A 111 4.81 3.86 0.59
CA ILE A 111 3.55 3.95 -0.16
C ILE A 111 3.61 2.98 -1.34
N LYS A 112 2.53 2.23 -1.57
CA LYS A 112 2.37 1.34 -2.72
C LYS A 112 1.53 2.01 -3.80
N PHE A 113 2.05 2.02 -5.03
CA PHE A 113 1.31 2.42 -6.23
C PHE A 113 1.14 1.24 -7.19
N LEU A 114 0.14 1.29 -8.04
CA LEU A 114 -0.04 0.37 -9.14
C LEU A 114 0.45 1.03 -10.43
N MET A 115 1.66 0.73 -10.88
CA MET A 115 2.23 1.26 -12.14
C MET A 115 1.65 0.56 -13.37
N SER A 116 1.29 -0.71 -13.26
CA SER A 116 0.44 -1.42 -14.21
C SER A 116 -0.79 -1.96 -13.49
N SER A 117 -1.84 -2.24 -14.25
CA SER A 117 -3.04 -2.86 -13.70
C SER A 117 -2.72 -4.25 -13.16
N ASP A 118 -3.40 -4.63 -12.10
CA ASP A 118 -3.39 -5.97 -11.51
C ASP A 118 -4.56 -6.84 -12.00
N GLU A 119 -5.31 -6.40 -12.99
CA GLU A 119 -6.37 -7.19 -13.65
C GLU A 119 -5.79 -8.38 -14.43
N GLY A 120 -5.20 -9.33 -13.70
CA GLY A 120 -4.51 -10.48 -14.30
C GLY A 120 -5.42 -11.45 -15.05
N PHE A 121 -6.73 -11.37 -14.90
CA PHE A 121 -7.69 -12.27 -15.56
C PHE A 121 -8.19 -11.73 -16.91
N ALA A 122 -8.04 -10.44 -17.18
CA ALA A 122 -8.38 -9.88 -18.48
C ALA A 122 -7.20 -10.03 -19.45
N ALA A 123 -7.44 -10.46 -20.67
CA ALA A 123 -6.39 -10.56 -21.69
C ALA A 123 -5.70 -9.20 -21.90
N GLY A 124 -4.40 -9.15 -21.64
CA GLY A 124 -3.62 -7.91 -21.72
C GLY A 124 -3.82 -6.94 -20.55
N GLY A 125 -4.65 -7.26 -19.56
CA GLY A 125 -4.92 -6.40 -18.41
C GLY A 125 -3.65 -5.95 -17.69
N SER A 126 -2.74 -6.89 -17.40
CA SER A 126 -1.45 -6.61 -16.74
C SER A 126 -0.51 -5.67 -17.52
N GLN A 127 -0.78 -5.43 -18.80
CA GLN A 127 0.01 -4.52 -19.65
C GLN A 127 -0.52 -3.09 -19.64
N VAL A 128 -1.68 -2.84 -19.02
CA VAL A 128 -2.26 -1.49 -18.91
C VAL A 128 -1.40 -0.65 -17.97
N LEU A 129 -0.89 0.46 -18.47
CA LEU A 129 -0.10 1.41 -17.68
C LEU A 129 -1.03 2.34 -16.91
N MET A 130 -0.86 2.41 -15.60
CA MET A 130 -1.73 3.19 -14.71
C MET A 130 -1.29 4.66 -14.58
N TYR A 131 0.01 4.94 -14.67
CA TYR A 131 0.58 6.29 -14.57
C TYR A 131 1.46 6.59 -15.77
N SER A 132 1.43 7.85 -16.21
CA SER A 132 2.36 8.37 -17.22
C SER A 132 3.78 8.47 -16.66
N GLU A 133 4.76 8.70 -17.51
CA GLU A 133 6.14 8.99 -17.08
C GLU A 133 6.21 10.23 -16.18
N GLU A 134 5.47 11.29 -16.56
CA GLU A 134 5.43 12.56 -15.82
C GLU A 134 4.81 12.40 -14.42
N GLU A 135 3.68 11.67 -14.33
CA GLU A 135 3.03 11.34 -13.05
C GLU A 135 3.97 10.53 -12.17
N ALA A 136 4.60 9.48 -12.71
CA ALA A 136 5.55 8.66 -11.95
C ALA A 136 6.73 9.49 -11.42
N GLN A 137 7.30 10.36 -12.25
CA GLN A 137 8.38 11.26 -11.84
C GLN A 137 7.95 12.25 -10.74
N ALA A 138 6.72 12.76 -10.81
CA ALA A 138 6.18 13.65 -9.79
C ALA A 138 6.03 12.93 -8.44
N ILE A 139 5.48 11.71 -8.45
CA ILE A 139 5.39 10.84 -7.27
C ILE A 139 6.79 10.61 -6.67
N GLY A 140 7.77 10.25 -7.52
CA GLY A 140 9.14 10.00 -7.07
C GLY A 140 9.82 11.23 -6.47
N ARG A 141 9.63 12.42 -7.05
CA ARG A 141 10.14 13.67 -6.48
C ARG A 141 9.51 13.96 -5.12
N ALA A 142 8.19 13.88 -5.02
CA ALA A 142 7.48 14.13 -3.77
C ALA A 142 7.90 13.16 -2.65
N ALA A 143 8.13 11.90 -3.00
CA ALA A 143 8.58 10.89 -2.04
C ALA A 143 9.99 11.16 -1.51
N ARG A 144 10.92 11.56 -2.39
CA ARG A 144 12.28 11.96 -1.98
C ARG A 144 12.25 13.18 -1.06
N GLU A 145 11.46 14.19 -1.41
CA GLU A 145 11.30 15.41 -0.58
C GLU A 145 10.69 15.08 0.79
N ALA A 146 9.72 14.18 0.84
CA ALA A 146 9.07 13.77 2.09
C ALA A 146 9.88 12.75 2.90
N GLY A 147 10.94 12.17 2.33
CA GLY A 147 11.71 11.10 2.98
C GLY A 147 10.86 9.85 3.23
N ILE A 148 10.06 9.43 2.24
CA ILE A 148 9.24 8.22 2.29
C ILE A 148 9.61 7.30 1.13
N TRP A 149 9.52 5.99 1.37
CA TRP A 149 9.85 5.00 0.35
C TRP A 149 8.64 4.71 -0.52
N LEU A 150 8.92 4.26 -1.75
CA LEU A 150 7.90 3.87 -2.71
C LEU A 150 8.07 2.41 -3.09
N ALA A 151 6.95 1.72 -3.18
CA ALA A 151 6.84 0.40 -3.80
C ALA A 151 5.79 0.46 -4.92
N CYS A 152 5.86 -0.43 -5.90
CA CYS A 152 4.82 -0.52 -6.91
C CYS A 152 4.53 -1.95 -7.35
N HIS A 153 3.29 -2.15 -7.80
CA HIS A 153 2.93 -3.24 -8.69
C HIS A 153 3.32 -2.84 -10.12
N ALA A 154 4.11 -3.67 -10.81
CA ALA A 154 4.58 -3.40 -12.16
C ALA A 154 4.84 -4.71 -12.91
N GLN A 155 3.86 -5.18 -13.67
CA GLN A 155 3.98 -6.39 -14.51
C GLN A 155 4.41 -6.04 -15.94
N ALA A 156 3.95 -4.90 -16.47
CA ALA A 156 4.38 -4.43 -17.77
C ALA A 156 5.83 -3.96 -17.75
N ALA A 157 6.62 -4.33 -18.75
CA ALA A 157 8.03 -3.93 -18.85
C ALA A 157 8.22 -2.41 -18.80
N GLU A 158 7.32 -1.65 -19.44
CA GLU A 158 7.37 -0.18 -19.39
C GLU A 158 6.99 0.36 -18.02
N ALA A 159 6.08 -0.28 -17.29
CA ALA A 159 5.75 0.10 -15.90
C ALA A 159 6.98 -0.04 -14.98
N VAL A 160 7.72 -1.16 -15.11
CA VAL A 160 8.98 -1.37 -14.37
C VAL A 160 9.99 -0.27 -14.68
N LYS A 161 10.19 0.06 -15.97
CA LYS A 161 11.13 1.11 -16.38
C LYS A 161 10.74 2.47 -15.82
N ARG A 162 9.46 2.85 -15.86
CA ARG A 162 8.95 4.11 -15.28
C ARG A 162 9.20 4.16 -13.77
N ALA A 163 8.86 3.09 -13.07
CA ALA A 163 9.09 3.00 -11.63
C ALA A 163 10.57 3.21 -11.27
N VAL A 164 11.48 2.51 -11.97
CA VAL A 164 12.93 2.64 -11.73
C VAL A 164 13.42 4.07 -12.02
N ARG A 165 13.02 4.68 -13.15
CA ARG A 165 13.41 6.06 -13.48
C ARG A 165 12.86 7.06 -12.48
N ALA A 166 11.70 6.83 -11.91
CA ALA A 166 11.08 7.68 -10.90
C ALA A 166 11.68 7.49 -9.50
N GLY A 167 12.45 6.42 -9.28
CA GLY A 167 13.11 6.15 -7.99
C GLY A 167 12.26 5.34 -7.01
N PHE A 168 11.37 4.49 -7.53
CA PHE A 168 10.64 3.52 -6.73
C PHE A 168 11.56 2.42 -6.24
#